data_3ff0bd5ce9b8312ccf16acf8a44f9a3f
#
_entry.id   3ff0bd5ce9b8312ccf16acf8a44f9a3f
#
_cell.length_a   1.000
_cell.length_b   1.000
_cell.length_c   1.000
_cell.angle_alpha   90.00
_cell.angle_beta   90.00
_cell.angle_gamma   90.00
#
_symmetry.space_group_name_H-M   'P 1'
#
loop_
_entity.id
_entity.type
_entity.pdbx_description
1 polymer ?
#
loop_
_entity_poly.entity_id
_entity_poly.type
_entity_poly.pdbx_seq_one_letter_code
_entity_poly.pdbx_strand_id
1 'polypeptide(L)'
;MPIRSKLHAVLLAACLALSFATVVPAASAYECEEQITKVLQERGVNQNDVKSVTVERRSGGAKSSGIYNLDAWVRLNSCSNGALIVTLTKYCMVQQSYTTGDCKVGGMSSY
;
A
#
# COMPACT_ATOMS: atom_id res chain seq x y z
N MET A 1 10.90 26.09 -56.60
CA MET A 1 10.55 25.50 -56.40
C MET A 1 10.54 24.85 -55.35
N PRO A 2 10.67 24.59 -54.93
CA PRO A 2 10.73 23.84 -54.13
C PRO A 2 10.15 23.84 -52.98
N ILE A 3 9.84 23.59 -52.48
CA ILE A 3 9.21 23.65 -51.52
C ILE A 3 8.80 22.60 -50.93
N ARG A 4 8.55 21.95 -50.98
CA ARG A 4 8.15 20.97 -50.48
C ARG A 4 8.51 20.56 -49.28
N SER A 5 9.17 20.89 -48.66
CA SER A 5 9.70 20.41 -47.56
C SER A 5 8.86 20.52 -46.46
N LYS A 6 8.06 21.29 -46.48
CA LYS A 6 7.35 21.48 -45.38
C LYS A 6 6.62 20.39 -44.96
N LEU A 7 6.31 19.58 -45.59
CA LEU A 7 5.52 18.58 -45.13
C LEU A 7 6.00 17.77 -44.10
N HIS A 8 7.15 17.63 -43.98
CA HIS A 8 7.61 16.76 -43.05
C HIS A 8 7.28 17.07 -41.69
N ALA A 9 7.29 18.18 -41.38
CA ALA A 9 7.12 18.59 -40.05
C ALA A 9 5.95 18.01 -39.44
N VAL A 10 5.03 17.88 -40.12
CA VAL A 10 3.84 17.48 -39.59
C VAL A 10 3.86 16.14 -39.03
N LEU A 11 4.47 15.31 -39.54
CA LEU A 11 4.43 14.06 -39.04
C LEU A 11 4.91 13.87 -37.73
N LEU A 12 5.79 14.55 -37.37
CA LEU A 12 6.31 14.39 -36.12
C LEU A 12 5.38 14.58 -35.07
N ALA A 13 4.63 15.45 -35.18
CA ALA A 13 3.78 15.81 -34.13
C ALA A 13 2.96 14.64 -33.72
N ALA A 14 2.61 13.90 -34.59
CA ALA A 14 1.74 12.88 -34.27
C ALA A 14 2.30 11.88 -33.33
N CYS A 15 3.45 11.65 -33.39
CA CYS A 15 3.99 10.65 -32.59
C CYS A 15 3.94 10.87 -31.20
N LEU A 16 4.02 12.04 -30.82
CA LEU A 16 4.03 12.27 -29.47
C LEU A 16 2.83 11.95 -28.76
N ALA A 17 1.84 12.07 -29.32
CA ALA A 17 0.65 11.90 -28.64
C ALA A 17 0.51 10.58 -28.03
N LEU A 18 1.19 9.70 -28.47
CA LEU A 18 1.01 8.48 -27.91
C LEU A 18 1.70 8.14 -26.77
N SER A 19 2.47 8.93 -26.42
CA SER A 19 3.22 8.60 -25.32
C SER A 19 2.53 8.44 -24.08
N PHE A 20 1.34 8.73 -24.07
CA PHE A 20 0.81 8.67 -22.81
C PHE A 20 0.48 7.55 -22.42
N ALA A 21 0.93 6.96 -21.82
CA ALA A 21 0.73 5.89 -21.39
C ALA A 21 -0.21 5.86 -20.48
N THR A 22 -0.86 4.99 -20.32
CA THR A 22 -1.75 4.95 -19.48
C THR A 22 -1.26 4.49 -18.23
N VAL A 23 -1.57 5.00 -17.25
CA VAL A 23 -1.18 4.61 -15.99
C VAL A 23 -2.23 3.69 -15.50
N VAL A 24 -1.95 2.48 -15.37
CA VAL A 24 -2.89 1.53 -14.85
C VAL A 24 -2.70 1.44 -13.36
N PRO A 25 -3.69 1.59 -12.60
CA PRO A 25 -3.55 1.50 -11.15
C PRO A 25 -3.09 0.11 -10.78
N ALA A 26 -2.19 0.00 -9.92
CA ALA A 26 -1.71 -1.28 -9.48
C ALA A 26 -2.79 -1.99 -8.71
N ALA A 27 -2.91 -3.24 -8.88
CA ALA A 27 -3.85 -4.02 -8.09
C ALA A 27 -3.36 -4.09 -6.66
N SER A 28 -4.25 -4.26 -5.73
CA SER A 28 -3.87 -4.38 -4.35
C SER A 28 -3.03 -5.62 -4.17
N ALA A 29 -1.93 -5.50 -3.49
CA ALA A 29 -1.03 -6.60 -3.24
C ALA A 29 -1.46 -7.44 -2.05
N TYR A 30 -2.26 -6.93 -1.17
CA TYR A 30 -2.72 -7.67 0.01
C TYR A 30 -4.10 -7.17 0.42
N GLU A 31 -4.75 -7.93 1.27
CA GLU A 31 -6.09 -7.58 1.70
C GLU A 31 -6.11 -6.27 2.47
N CYS A 32 -7.11 -5.48 2.26
CA CYS A 32 -7.33 -4.22 2.96
C CYS A 32 -6.18 -3.21 2.81
N GLU A 33 -5.49 -3.29 1.70
CA GLU A 33 -4.33 -2.43 1.48
C GLU A 33 -4.64 -0.94 1.68
N GLU A 34 -5.76 -0.50 1.20
CA GLU A 34 -6.11 0.90 1.30
C GLU A 34 -6.22 1.35 2.75
N GLN A 35 -6.89 0.57 3.57
CA GLN A 35 -7.09 0.91 4.97
C GLN A 35 -5.79 0.85 5.75
N ILE A 36 -4.97 -0.12 5.46
CA ILE A 36 -3.68 -0.26 6.13
C ILE A 36 -2.80 0.92 5.75
N THR A 37 -2.78 1.29 4.48
CA THR A 37 -2.00 2.43 4.02
C THR A 37 -2.46 3.72 4.70
N LYS A 38 -3.75 3.84 4.91
CA LYS A 38 -4.28 5.02 5.55
C LYS A 38 -3.80 5.11 7.00
N VAL A 39 -3.76 4.01 7.70
CA VAL A 39 -3.25 4.00 9.07
C VAL A 39 -1.79 4.43 9.08
N LEU A 40 -1.00 3.92 8.15
CA LEU A 40 0.40 4.26 8.10
C LEU A 40 0.58 5.76 7.85
N GLN A 41 -0.20 6.30 6.97
CA GLN A 41 -0.12 7.74 6.68
C GLN A 41 -0.55 8.56 7.90
N GLU A 42 -1.60 8.15 8.56
CA GLU A 42 -2.07 8.87 9.74
C GLU A 42 -1.07 8.84 10.88
N ARG A 43 -0.28 7.80 10.94
CA ARG A 43 0.74 7.67 11.98
C ARG A 43 2.09 8.24 11.55
N GLY A 44 2.15 8.82 10.39
CA GLY A 44 3.39 9.44 9.93
C GLY A 44 4.47 8.47 9.46
N VAL A 45 4.07 7.26 9.13
CA VAL A 45 5.04 6.29 8.64
C VAL A 45 5.34 6.55 7.18
N ASN A 46 6.63 6.68 6.87
CA ASN A 46 7.03 6.94 5.52
C ASN A 46 6.91 5.66 4.71
N GLN A 47 6.28 5.71 3.56
CA GLN A 47 6.13 4.54 2.72
C GLN A 47 7.48 3.95 2.32
N ASN A 48 8.50 4.76 2.20
CA ASN A 48 9.82 4.27 1.87
C ASN A 48 10.46 3.47 3.01
N ASP A 49 9.93 3.59 4.20
CA ASP A 49 10.43 2.83 5.33
C ASP A 49 9.73 1.48 5.46
N VAL A 50 8.69 1.24 4.70
CA VAL A 50 7.96 -0.02 4.76
C VAL A 50 8.74 -1.07 4.00
N LYS A 51 9.17 -2.10 4.73
CA LYS A 51 9.91 -3.17 4.11
C LYS A 51 8.99 -4.24 3.56
N SER A 52 7.98 -4.59 4.27
CA SER A 52 7.02 -5.60 3.83
C SER A 52 5.72 -5.49 4.61
N VAL A 53 4.65 -5.98 4.04
CA VAL A 53 3.36 -6.09 4.71
C VAL A 53 2.84 -7.49 4.48
N THR A 54 2.51 -8.16 5.56
CA THR A 54 1.95 -9.52 5.49
C THR A 54 0.62 -9.49 6.23
N VAL A 55 -0.42 -9.94 5.59
CA VAL A 55 -1.74 -9.95 6.21
C VAL A 55 -2.14 -11.38 6.47
N GLU A 56 -2.47 -11.67 7.71
CA GLU A 56 -2.88 -13.01 8.10
C GLU A 56 -4.30 -13.00 8.60
N ARG A 57 -5.02 -14.05 8.35
CA ARG A 57 -6.39 -14.20 8.84
C ARG A 57 -6.35 -14.92 10.16
N ARG A 58 -7.03 -14.37 11.15
CA ARG A 58 -7.11 -14.97 12.46
C ARG A 58 -8.54 -15.36 12.72
N SER A 59 -8.81 -16.64 12.78
CA SER A 59 -10.14 -17.15 13.02
C SER A 59 -10.58 -16.89 14.40
N GLY A 60 -11.85 -16.64 14.58
CA GLY A 60 -12.40 -16.38 15.87
C GLY A 60 -12.74 -17.57 16.69
N GLY A 61 -12.33 -18.70 16.35
CA GLY A 61 -12.58 -19.85 17.18
C GLY A 61 -13.70 -20.73 16.72
N ALA A 62 -14.78 -20.21 16.26
CA ALA A 62 -15.86 -21.08 15.84
C ALA A 62 -15.61 -21.44 14.41
N LYS A 63 -15.45 -22.70 14.16
CA LYS A 63 -15.04 -23.10 12.93
C LYS A 63 -15.85 -22.76 11.81
N SER A 64 -17.02 -22.74 11.74
CA SER A 64 -17.81 -22.51 10.57
C SER A 64 -18.47 -21.17 10.55
N SER A 65 -18.04 -20.25 11.36
CA SER A 65 -18.73 -18.99 11.44
C SER A 65 -18.48 -18.09 10.23
N GLY A 66 -17.42 -18.29 9.53
CA GLY A 66 -17.03 -17.39 8.46
C GLY A 66 -16.58 -16.04 8.96
N ILE A 67 -16.43 -15.90 10.27
CA ILE A 67 -15.98 -14.66 10.84
C ILE A 67 -14.51 -14.77 11.13
N TYR A 68 -13.73 -13.81 10.69
CA TYR A 68 -12.32 -13.78 10.96
C TYR A 68 -11.85 -12.33 11.04
N ASN A 69 -10.74 -12.14 11.65
CA ASN A 69 -10.10 -10.83 11.69
C ASN A 69 -8.80 -10.91 10.90
N LEU A 70 -8.25 -9.77 10.59
CA LEU A 70 -7.02 -9.72 9.86
C LEU A 70 -5.97 -9.05 10.73
N ASP A 71 -4.76 -9.58 10.70
CA ASP A 71 -3.64 -8.99 11.38
C ASP A 71 -2.63 -8.61 10.30
N ALA A 72 -2.39 -7.33 10.12
CA ALA A 72 -1.41 -6.87 9.15
C ALA A 72 -0.11 -6.60 9.89
N TRP A 73 0.94 -7.29 9.45
CA TRP A 73 2.25 -7.15 10.02
C TRP A 73 3.07 -6.27 9.10
N VAL A 74 3.34 -5.07 9.54
CA VAL A 74 4.09 -4.13 8.74
C VAL A 74 5.51 -4.08 9.27
N ARG A 75 6.45 -4.54 8.46
CA ARG A 75 7.85 -4.49 8.83
C ARG A 75 8.44 -3.20 8.31
N LEU A 76 9.20 -2.53 9.15
CA LEU A 76 9.81 -1.25 8.78
C LEU A 76 11.31 -1.40 8.75
N ASN A 77 11.95 -0.68 7.86
CA ASN A 77 13.39 -0.71 7.78
C ASN A 77 14.02 -0.09 9.03
N SER A 78 13.33 0.82 9.67
CA SER A 78 13.85 1.51 10.84
C SER A 78 13.80 0.68 12.10
N CYS A 79 13.12 -0.45 12.12
CA CYS A 79 13.07 -1.30 13.30
C CYS A 79 13.13 -2.76 12.90
N SER A 80 14.29 -3.33 12.89
CA SER A 80 14.47 -4.67 12.37
C SER A 80 13.94 -5.79 13.25
N ASN A 81 13.78 -5.55 14.53
CA ASN A 81 13.34 -6.60 15.45
C ASN A 81 11.92 -6.41 15.95
N GLY A 82 11.10 -5.78 15.18
CA GLY A 82 9.73 -5.55 15.58
C GLY A 82 8.85 -5.32 14.38
N ALA A 83 7.62 -4.94 14.65
CA ALA A 83 6.66 -4.69 13.60
C ALA A 83 5.59 -3.71 14.07
N LEU A 84 4.91 -3.12 13.11
CA LEU A 84 3.75 -2.34 13.38
C LEU A 84 2.59 -3.26 13.01
N ILE A 85 1.65 -3.46 13.90
CA ILE A 85 0.54 -4.36 13.69
C ILE A 85 -0.74 -3.55 13.55
N VAL A 86 -1.52 -3.87 12.52
CA VAL A 86 -2.84 -3.27 12.33
C VAL A 86 -3.84 -4.41 12.32
N THR A 87 -4.81 -4.37 13.22
CA THR A 87 -5.82 -5.41 13.24
C THR A 87 -7.11 -4.85 12.62
N LEU A 88 -7.73 -5.65 11.79
CA LEU A 88 -8.92 -5.22 11.07
C LEU A 88 -9.96 -6.35 11.10
N THR A 89 -11.20 -5.98 10.87
CA THR A 89 -12.24 -6.99 10.66
C THR A 89 -12.13 -7.48 9.22
N LYS A 90 -12.85 -8.51 8.90
CA LYS A 90 -12.86 -9.03 7.53
C LYS A 90 -13.43 -8.01 6.55
N TYR A 91 -14.08 -6.97 7.02
CA TYR A 91 -14.61 -5.92 6.17
C TYR A 91 -13.67 -4.71 6.13
N CYS A 92 -12.44 -4.90 6.52
CA CYS A 92 -11.41 -3.87 6.48
C CYS A 92 -11.64 -2.71 7.45
N MET A 93 -12.39 -2.96 8.52
CA MET A 93 -12.56 -1.93 9.52
C MET A 93 -11.43 -2.05 10.52
N VAL A 94 -10.67 -1.00 10.68
CA VAL A 94 -9.52 -0.99 11.56
C VAL A 94 -9.97 -1.03 13.01
N GLN A 95 -9.49 -1.99 13.76
CA GLN A 95 -9.83 -2.14 15.16
C GLN A 95 -8.79 -1.52 16.06
N GLN A 96 -7.54 -1.74 15.79
CA GLN A 96 -6.46 -1.15 16.57
C GLN A 96 -5.15 -1.22 15.80
N SER A 97 -4.18 -0.46 16.25
CA SER A 97 -2.84 -0.54 15.70
C SER A 97 -1.87 -0.36 16.86
N TYR A 98 -0.78 -1.08 16.85
CA TYR A 98 0.23 -1.04 17.89
C TYR A 98 1.57 -1.50 17.34
N THR A 99 2.63 -1.31 18.10
CA THR A 99 3.94 -1.76 17.67
C THR A 99 4.46 -2.83 18.61
N THR A 100 5.36 -3.65 18.15
CA THR A 100 6.00 -4.68 18.95
C THR A 100 7.49 -4.58 18.77
N GLY A 101 8.23 -5.17 19.68
CA GLY A 101 9.68 -5.23 19.60
C GLY A 101 10.29 -3.85 19.69
N ASP A 102 11.25 -3.59 18.82
CA ASP A 102 11.94 -2.32 18.86
C ASP A 102 11.28 -1.25 17.99
N CYS A 103 10.11 -1.54 17.41
CA CYS A 103 9.41 -0.55 16.63
C CYS A 103 8.70 0.43 17.54
N LYS A 104 8.82 1.70 17.24
CA LYS A 104 8.13 2.73 17.98
C LYS A 104 7.58 3.74 17.01
N VAL A 105 6.32 3.98 17.09
CA VAL A 105 5.65 4.94 16.23
C VAL A 105 4.83 5.87 17.12
N GLY A 106 4.96 7.13 16.90
CA GLY A 106 4.30 8.11 17.76
C GLY A 106 2.81 7.90 17.83
N GLY A 107 2.27 7.98 19.01
CA GLY A 107 0.84 7.81 19.21
C GLY A 107 0.35 6.38 19.25
N MET A 108 1.25 5.41 19.19
CA MET A 108 0.87 4.00 19.26
C MET A 108 1.39 3.36 20.51
N SER A 109 0.63 2.39 21.03
CA SER A 109 1.08 1.59 22.15
C SER A 109 2.15 0.63 21.67
N SER A 110 3.08 0.32 22.53
CA SER A 110 4.18 -0.56 22.21
C SER A 110 4.16 -1.75 23.15
N TYR A 111 4.29 -2.94 22.63
CA TYR A 111 4.26 -4.17 23.42
C TYR A 111 5.47 -5.03 23.21
#